data_48752c799cd6b28044e09e7e69c5756a
#
_entry.id   48752c799cd6b28044e09e7e69c5756a
#
_cell.length_a   1.000
_cell.length_b   1.000
_cell.length_c   1.000
_cell.angle_alpha   90.00
_cell.angle_beta   90.00
_cell.angle_gamma   90.00
#
_symmetry.space_group_name_H-M   'P 1'
#
loop_
_entity.id
_entity.type
_entity.pdbx_description
1 polymer ?
#
loop_
_entity_poly.entity_id
_entity_poly.type
_entity_poly.pdbx_seq_one_letter_code
_entity_poly.pdbx_strand_id
1 'polypeptide(L)'
;MGQKTNPISNRIGITRGWDSNWCGGNYAEKIAEDYEIRKYLTNRLAKASLSKIVIERTLKFITVTIHAARPGFIIGKGGAEVDKLKEELKKVTKKDVQINIFEVKRPEVDAHIVADSIARQIEGRVSYRRAIKMAIASTMRVGAEGIKIQISGRVGGAEMARSEMFKEGRTPLHTFRADIDYALAVASTKVGALGIKVW
;
A
#
# COMPACT_ATOMS: atom_id res chain seq x y z
N MET A 1 10.01 24.88 6.51
CA MET A 1 9.07 24.47 5.44
C MET A 1 8.02 23.56 6.03
N GLY A 2 6.71 23.82 5.78
CA GLY A 2 5.61 23.06 6.34
C GLY A 2 5.56 21.60 5.88
N GLN A 3 5.01 20.74 6.71
CA GLN A 3 4.70 19.34 6.37
C GLN A 3 3.57 19.31 5.34
N LYS A 4 3.63 18.35 4.42
CA LYS A 4 2.53 18.12 3.47
C LYS A 4 1.54 17.13 4.07
N THR A 5 0.27 17.47 4.03
CA THR A 5 -0.83 16.57 4.42
C THR A 5 -0.90 15.35 3.51
N ASN A 6 -1.45 14.25 4.05
CA ASN A 6 -1.68 13.05 3.26
C ASN A 6 -2.75 13.32 2.18
N PRO A 7 -2.43 13.15 0.88
CA PRO A 7 -3.38 13.46 -0.19
C PRO A 7 -4.61 12.55 -0.20
N ILE A 8 -4.52 11.33 0.34
CA ILE A 8 -5.66 10.42 0.46
C ILE A 8 -6.66 10.97 1.46
N SER A 9 -6.21 11.39 2.65
CA SER A 9 -7.11 11.91 3.70
C SER A 9 -7.86 13.17 3.24
N ASN A 10 -7.20 14.04 2.47
CA ASN A 10 -7.83 15.24 1.92
C ASN A 10 -8.90 14.96 0.86
N ARG A 11 -8.95 13.75 0.33
CA ARG A 11 -9.88 13.33 -0.75
C ARG A 11 -10.93 12.34 -0.30
N ILE A 12 -10.96 12.01 1.00
CA ILE A 12 -12.01 11.17 1.58
C ILE A 12 -13.36 11.91 1.47
N GLY A 13 -14.35 11.21 0.95
CA GLY A 13 -15.68 11.78 0.69
C GLY A 13 -15.80 12.56 -0.62
N ILE A 14 -14.72 12.79 -1.37
CA ILE A 14 -14.72 13.44 -2.68
C ILE A 14 -14.46 12.43 -3.78
N THR A 15 -13.24 11.87 -3.82
CA THR A 15 -12.81 10.89 -4.84
C THR A 15 -12.55 9.50 -4.24
N ARG A 16 -12.39 9.40 -2.93
CA ARG A 16 -12.10 8.15 -2.22
C ARG A 16 -13.05 7.91 -1.06
N GLY A 17 -13.38 6.64 -0.83
CA GLY A 17 -14.06 6.16 0.36
C GLY A 17 -13.09 5.76 1.47
N TRP A 18 -13.65 5.30 2.57
CA TRP A 18 -12.90 4.75 3.71
C TRP A 18 -12.42 3.33 3.41
N ASP A 19 -11.26 2.97 3.96
CA ASP A 19 -10.74 1.60 3.90
C ASP A 19 -11.31 0.70 5.00
N SER A 20 -11.95 1.29 6.02
CA SER A 20 -12.71 0.58 7.05
C SER A 20 -14.12 1.15 7.10
N ASN A 21 -15.11 0.35 6.70
CA ASN A 21 -16.53 0.74 6.59
C ASN A 21 -17.35 0.01 7.65
N TRP A 22 -17.60 0.68 8.77
CA TRP A 22 -18.45 0.15 9.84
C TRP A 22 -18.93 1.26 10.77
N CYS A 23 -20.02 0.99 11.47
CA CYS A 23 -20.59 1.88 12.46
C CYS A 23 -20.87 1.09 13.74
N GLY A 24 -21.00 1.78 14.87
CA GLY A 24 -21.41 1.20 16.16
C GLY A 24 -20.52 1.63 17.32
N GLY A 25 -20.84 1.18 18.54
CA GLY A 25 -20.06 1.43 19.75
C GLY A 25 -18.71 0.71 19.77
N ASN A 26 -17.93 0.92 20.83
CA ASN A 26 -16.62 0.28 21.07
C ASN A 26 -15.60 0.51 19.94
N TYR A 27 -15.44 1.77 19.54
CA TYR A 27 -14.53 2.15 18.44
C TYR A 27 -13.09 1.70 18.69
N ALA A 28 -12.59 1.82 19.94
CA ALA A 28 -11.23 1.47 20.29
C ALA A 28 -10.90 0.00 20.00
N GLU A 29 -11.77 -0.92 20.40
CA GLU A 29 -11.59 -2.36 20.17
C GLU A 29 -11.64 -2.70 18.67
N LYS A 30 -12.59 -2.10 17.93
CA LYS A 30 -12.72 -2.33 16.49
C LYS A 30 -11.52 -1.82 15.69
N ILE A 31 -10.98 -0.65 16.07
CA ILE A 31 -9.79 -0.09 15.43
C ILE A 31 -8.57 -0.97 15.73
N ALA A 32 -8.43 -1.46 16.97
CA ALA A 32 -7.34 -2.38 17.32
C ALA A 32 -7.43 -3.69 16.53
N GLU A 33 -8.62 -4.30 16.43
CA GLU A 33 -8.85 -5.48 15.60
C GLU A 33 -8.52 -5.22 14.12
N ASP A 34 -8.94 -4.08 13.55
CA ASP A 34 -8.64 -3.72 12.15
C ASP A 34 -7.14 -3.55 11.91
N TYR A 35 -6.42 -2.96 12.87
CA TYR A 35 -4.97 -2.83 12.80
C TYR A 35 -4.28 -4.20 12.81
N GLU A 36 -4.71 -5.11 13.68
CA GLU A 36 -4.16 -6.47 13.76
C GLU A 36 -4.42 -7.25 12.47
N ILE A 37 -5.63 -7.17 11.91
CA ILE A 37 -5.97 -7.78 10.62
C ILE A 37 -5.05 -7.26 9.52
N ARG A 38 -4.89 -5.93 9.39
CA ARG A 38 -4.03 -5.32 8.38
C ARG A 38 -2.58 -5.73 8.55
N LYS A 39 -2.05 -5.66 9.76
CA LYS A 39 -0.67 -6.05 10.09
C LYS A 39 -0.42 -7.51 9.74
N TYR A 40 -1.34 -8.40 10.12
CA TYR A 40 -1.24 -9.81 9.83
C TYR A 40 -1.23 -10.08 8.31
N LEU A 41 -2.20 -9.53 7.57
CA LEU A 41 -2.32 -9.70 6.13
C LEU A 41 -1.13 -9.12 5.37
N THR A 42 -0.64 -7.96 5.76
CA THR A 42 0.53 -7.32 5.11
C THR A 42 1.77 -8.20 5.24
N ASN A 43 2.00 -8.78 6.42
CA ASN A 43 3.13 -9.67 6.65
C ASN A 43 2.99 -11.01 5.91
N ARG A 44 1.81 -11.62 5.96
CA ARG A 44 1.54 -12.93 5.36
C ARG A 44 1.54 -12.89 3.83
N LEU A 45 1.02 -11.82 3.26
CA LEU A 45 0.82 -11.65 1.82
C LEU A 45 1.86 -10.73 1.15
N ALA A 46 3.01 -10.53 1.76
CA ALA A 46 4.06 -9.67 1.21
C ALA A 46 4.46 -10.02 -0.24
N LYS A 47 4.37 -11.30 -0.65
CA LYS A 47 4.67 -11.76 -2.01
C LYS A 47 3.57 -11.45 -3.03
N ALA A 48 2.35 -11.19 -2.59
CA ALA A 48 1.18 -10.96 -3.45
C ALA A 48 1.12 -9.55 -4.04
N SER A 49 1.98 -8.63 -3.59
CA SER A 49 1.97 -7.21 -3.95
C SER A 49 0.60 -6.58 -3.69
N LEU A 50 0.33 -6.36 -2.41
CA LEU A 50 -0.92 -5.76 -1.94
C LEU A 50 -1.01 -4.30 -2.38
N SER A 51 -2.20 -3.88 -2.77
CA SER A 51 -2.57 -2.48 -3.01
C SER A 51 -3.25 -1.90 -1.77
N LYS A 52 -4.43 -2.38 -1.45
CA LYS A 52 -5.21 -1.95 -0.29
C LYS A 52 -6.02 -3.10 0.30
N ILE A 53 -6.39 -2.95 1.57
CA ILE A 53 -7.25 -3.86 2.30
C ILE A 53 -8.45 -3.06 2.78
N VAL A 54 -9.65 -3.42 2.30
CA VAL A 54 -10.91 -2.81 2.74
C VAL A 54 -11.58 -3.76 3.72
N ILE A 55 -11.99 -3.23 4.87
CA ILE A 55 -12.63 -3.99 5.94
C ILE A 55 -14.05 -3.48 6.13
N GLU A 56 -15.02 -4.34 5.93
CA GLU A 56 -16.43 -4.07 6.15
C GLU A 56 -16.94 -4.94 7.29
N ARG A 57 -17.61 -4.34 8.26
CA ARG A 57 -18.13 -5.06 9.41
C ARG A 57 -19.65 -5.02 9.43
N THR A 58 -20.22 -6.20 9.49
CA THR A 58 -21.63 -6.40 9.80
C THR A 58 -21.77 -6.87 11.26
N LEU A 59 -22.99 -7.05 11.71
CA LEU A 59 -23.28 -7.54 13.07
C LEU A 59 -22.74 -8.96 13.33
N LYS A 60 -22.70 -9.80 12.28
CA LYS A 60 -22.37 -11.24 12.42
C LYS A 60 -20.98 -11.60 11.90
N PHE A 61 -20.49 -10.95 10.87
CA PHE A 61 -19.23 -11.31 10.22
C PHE A 61 -18.44 -10.08 9.77
N ILE A 62 -17.16 -10.30 9.52
CA ILE A 62 -16.23 -9.30 8.99
C ILE A 62 -15.91 -9.68 7.54
N THR A 63 -16.17 -8.79 6.61
CA THR A 63 -15.75 -8.96 5.21
C THR A 63 -14.43 -8.22 4.98
N VAL A 64 -13.42 -8.96 4.57
CA VAL A 64 -12.10 -8.40 4.24
C VAL A 64 -11.90 -8.51 2.74
N THR A 65 -11.87 -7.37 2.07
CA THR A 65 -11.63 -7.27 0.64
C THR A 65 -10.17 -6.91 0.39
N ILE A 66 -9.45 -7.79 -0.29
CA ILE A 66 -8.01 -7.66 -0.54
C ILE A 66 -7.82 -7.31 -2.02
N HIS A 67 -7.20 -6.17 -2.29
CA HIS A 67 -6.77 -5.78 -3.63
C HIS A 67 -5.29 -6.13 -3.80
N ALA A 68 -4.96 -6.96 -4.78
CA ALA A 68 -3.59 -7.41 -5.03
C ALA A 68 -3.28 -7.50 -6.53
N ALA A 69 -2.01 -7.29 -6.87
CA ALA A 69 -1.56 -7.46 -8.26
C ALA A 69 -1.43 -8.92 -8.66
N ARG A 70 -1.23 -9.82 -7.68
CA ARG A 70 -1.01 -11.25 -7.94
C ARG A 70 -1.96 -12.10 -7.08
N PRO A 71 -3.23 -12.19 -7.45
CA PRO A 71 -4.24 -12.92 -6.66
C PRO A 71 -3.94 -14.41 -6.53
N GLY A 72 -3.22 -15.00 -7.50
CA GLY A 72 -2.85 -16.42 -7.46
C GLY A 72 -2.04 -16.82 -6.22
N PHE A 73 -1.22 -15.93 -5.66
CA PHE A 73 -0.49 -16.19 -4.42
C PHE A 73 -1.39 -16.21 -3.18
N ILE A 74 -2.55 -15.54 -3.26
CA ILE A 74 -3.52 -15.49 -2.16
C ILE A 74 -4.44 -16.70 -2.24
N ILE A 75 -4.90 -17.03 -3.46
CA ILE A 75 -5.84 -18.14 -3.70
C ILE A 75 -5.15 -19.48 -3.46
N GLY A 76 -3.93 -19.62 -3.96
CA GLY A 76 -3.19 -20.88 -3.89
C GLY A 76 -3.79 -21.97 -4.80
N LYS A 77 -3.28 -23.17 -4.67
CA LYS A 77 -3.80 -24.33 -5.43
C LYS A 77 -5.16 -24.74 -4.87
N GLY A 78 -6.20 -24.65 -5.71
CA GLY A 78 -7.55 -25.10 -5.34
C GLY A 78 -8.22 -24.30 -4.21
N GLY A 79 -7.74 -23.08 -3.88
CA GLY A 79 -8.32 -22.26 -2.80
C GLY A 79 -7.81 -22.56 -1.38
N ALA A 80 -6.92 -23.54 -1.21
CA ALA A 80 -6.45 -23.98 0.10
C ALA A 80 -5.80 -22.88 0.95
N GLU A 81 -5.13 -21.91 0.32
CA GLU A 81 -4.51 -20.80 1.07
C GLU A 81 -5.55 -19.79 1.58
N VAL A 82 -6.65 -19.57 0.85
CA VAL A 82 -7.76 -18.73 1.33
C VAL A 82 -8.44 -19.32 2.54
N ASP A 83 -8.67 -20.64 2.54
CA ASP A 83 -9.31 -21.31 3.66
C ASP A 83 -8.42 -21.27 4.91
N LYS A 84 -7.12 -21.48 4.77
CA LYS A 84 -6.16 -21.27 5.86
C LYS A 84 -6.18 -19.84 6.38
N LEU A 85 -6.17 -18.84 5.47
CA LEU A 85 -6.25 -17.44 5.87
C LEU A 85 -7.53 -17.12 6.64
N LYS A 86 -8.68 -17.70 6.25
CA LYS A 86 -9.93 -17.55 7.00
C LYS A 86 -9.81 -18.08 8.41
N GLU A 87 -9.25 -19.29 8.57
CA GLU A 87 -9.04 -19.91 9.89
C GLU A 87 -8.06 -19.10 10.76
N GLU A 88 -6.97 -18.62 10.16
CA GLU A 88 -5.98 -17.79 10.84
C GLU A 88 -6.59 -16.46 11.30
N LEU A 89 -7.33 -15.77 10.44
CA LEU A 89 -8.05 -14.54 10.79
C LEU A 89 -9.16 -14.77 11.83
N LYS A 90 -9.85 -15.89 11.77
CA LYS A 90 -10.85 -16.27 12.80
C LYS A 90 -10.22 -16.43 14.18
N LYS A 91 -8.98 -16.92 14.25
CA LYS A 91 -8.23 -17.01 15.53
C LYS A 91 -7.88 -15.64 16.07
N VAL A 92 -7.53 -14.68 15.20
CA VAL A 92 -7.18 -13.30 15.58
C VAL A 92 -8.40 -12.50 16.03
N THR A 93 -9.49 -12.57 15.26
CA THR A 93 -10.68 -11.72 15.47
C THR A 93 -11.75 -12.35 16.34
N LYS A 94 -11.69 -13.68 16.58
CA LYS A 94 -12.74 -14.47 17.27
C LYS A 94 -14.14 -14.34 16.65
N LYS A 95 -14.21 -13.88 15.40
CA LYS A 95 -15.43 -13.67 14.61
C LYS A 95 -15.34 -14.39 13.27
N ASP A 96 -16.47 -14.63 12.63
CA ASP A 96 -16.47 -15.18 11.28
C ASP A 96 -15.98 -14.16 10.28
N VAL A 97 -15.01 -14.57 9.43
CA VAL A 97 -14.37 -13.71 8.42
C VAL A 97 -14.67 -14.25 7.04
N GLN A 98 -15.14 -13.37 6.16
CA GLN A 98 -15.26 -13.60 4.73
C GLN A 98 -14.14 -12.85 4.00
N ILE A 99 -13.47 -13.52 3.07
CA ILE A 99 -12.38 -12.93 2.29
C ILE A 99 -12.84 -12.80 0.84
N ASN A 100 -12.78 -11.58 0.30
CA ASN A 100 -12.97 -11.27 -1.09
C ASN A 100 -11.62 -10.84 -1.69
N ILE A 101 -11.31 -11.30 -2.90
CA ILE A 101 -10.03 -11.01 -3.56
C ILE A 101 -10.33 -10.30 -4.87
N PHE A 102 -9.74 -9.12 -5.06
CA PHE A 102 -9.82 -8.35 -6.28
C PHE A 102 -8.45 -8.18 -6.92
N GLU A 103 -8.38 -8.41 -8.22
CA GLU A 103 -7.18 -8.19 -9.01
C GLU A 103 -7.03 -6.73 -9.39
N VAL A 104 -5.84 -6.18 -9.18
CA VAL A 104 -5.45 -4.85 -9.66
C VAL A 104 -4.96 -4.99 -11.09
N LYS A 105 -5.77 -4.56 -12.07
CA LYS A 105 -5.48 -4.69 -13.51
C LYS A 105 -4.25 -3.90 -13.95
N ARG A 106 -3.94 -2.76 -13.29
CA ARG A 106 -2.83 -1.86 -13.64
C ARG A 106 -1.97 -1.59 -12.39
N PRO A 107 -1.12 -2.54 -12.00
CA PRO A 107 -0.30 -2.41 -10.77
C PRO A 107 0.74 -1.28 -10.86
N GLU A 108 1.12 -0.88 -12.06
CA GLU A 108 2.10 0.20 -12.27
C GLU A 108 1.57 1.59 -11.96
N VAL A 109 0.24 1.75 -11.85
CA VAL A 109 -0.40 3.03 -11.49
C VAL A 109 -0.71 3.08 -9.99
N ASP A 110 -0.69 1.95 -9.30
CA ASP A 110 -0.95 1.86 -7.87
C ASP A 110 0.27 2.31 -7.06
N ALA A 111 0.11 3.36 -6.26
CA ALA A 111 1.23 3.94 -5.52
C ALA A 111 1.83 2.97 -4.49
N HIS A 112 1.01 2.12 -3.86
CA HIS A 112 1.48 1.18 -2.84
C HIS A 112 2.36 0.09 -3.46
N ILE A 113 1.89 -0.50 -4.57
CA ILE A 113 2.63 -1.55 -5.29
C ILE A 113 3.94 -1.00 -5.85
N VAL A 114 3.92 0.22 -6.41
CA VAL A 114 5.13 0.88 -6.92
C VAL A 114 6.12 1.18 -5.80
N ALA A 115 5.65 1.71 -4.66
CA ALA A 115 6.51 2.00 -3.52
C ALA A 115 7.19 0.75 -2.96
N ASP A 116 6.43 -0.34 -2.79
CA ASP A 116 6.95 -1.63 -2.35
C ASP A 116 7.94 -2.24 -3.35
N SER A 117 7.66 -2.10 -4.65
CA SER A 117 8.57 -2.58 -5.70
C SER A 117 9.92 -1.87 -5.64
N ILE A 118 9.91 -0.54 -5.48
CA ILE A 118 11.13 0.26 -5.33
C ILE A 118 11.88 -0.14 -4.05
N ALA A 119 11.16 -0.31 -2.92
CA ALA A 119 11.76 -0.71 -1.66
C ALA A 119 12.50 -2.05 -1.79
N ARG A 120 11.86 -3.07 -2.35
CA ARG A 120 12.45 -4.38 -2.59
C ARG A 120 13.65 -4.34 -3.52
N GLN A 121 13.63 -3.50 -4.56
CA GLN A 121 14.77 -3.34 -5.46
C GLN A 121 15.98 -2.72 -4.73
N ILE A 122 15.74 -1.73 -3.87
CA ILE A 122 16.80 -1.10 -3.06
C ILE A 122 17.37 -2.09 -2.05
N GLU A 123 16.54 -2.89 -1.38
CA GLU A 123 16.96 -3.99 -0.49
C GLU A 123 17.77 -5.04 -1.25
N GLY A 124 17.41 -5.31 -2.50
CA GLY A 124 18.16 -6.15 -3.45
C GLY A 124 19.44 -5.50 -4.01
N ARG A 125 19.88 -4.36 -3.43
CA ARG A 125 21.10 -3.63 -3.80
C ARG A 125 21.10 -3.03 -5.22
N VAL A 126 19.93 -2.84 -5.82
CA VAL A 126 19.80 -2.06 -7.05
C VAL A 126 20.01 -0.59 -6.73
N SER A 127 20.72 0.14 -7.60
CA SER A 127 20.85 1.60 -7.45
C SER A 127 19.49 2.27 -7.41
N TYR A 128 19.23 3.07 -6.38
CA TYR A 128 17.97 3.78 -6.18
C TYR A 128 17.58 4.64 -7.39
N ARG A 129 18.55 5.28 -8.06
CA ARG A 129 18.29 6.08 -9.27
C ARG A 129 17.77 5.23 -10.41
N ARG A 130 18.31 4.02 -10.59
CA ARG A 130 17.84 3.08 -11.61
C ARG A 130 16.45 2.56 -11.28
N ALA A 131 16.21 2.17 -10.03
CA ALA A 131 14.91 1.69 -9.57
C ALA A 131 13.80 2.73 -9.77
N ILE A 132 14.07 4.00 -9.38
CA ILE A 132 13.13 5.11 -9.54
C ILE A 132 12.86 5.41 -11.02
N LYS A 133 13.91 5.49 -11.86
CA LYS A 133 13.72 5.76 -13.30
C LYS A 133 12.90 4.66 -13.97
N MET A 134 13.14 3.39 -13.64
CA MET A 134 12.36 2.28 -14.16
C MET A 134 10.89 2.36 -13.73
N ALA A 135 10.64 2.66 -12.46
CA ALA A 135 9.28 2.81 -11.93
C ALA A 135 8.54 3.96 -12.65
N ILE A 136 9.16 5.13 -12.78
CA ILE A 136 8.59 6.28 -13.49
C ILE A 136 8.26 5.92 -14.95
N ALA A 137 9.20 5.32 -15.67
CA ALA A 137 9.00 4.93 -17.07
C ALA A 137 7.85 3.92 -17.22
N SER A 138 7.73 2.95 -16.32
CA SER A 138 6.63 1.97 -16.32
C SER A 138 5.28 2.63 -16.07
N THR A 139 5.18 3.49 -15.07
CA THR A 139 3.95 4.21 -14.72
C THR A 139 3.49 5.13 -15.85
N MET A 140 4.40 5.90 -16.44
CA MET A 140 4.07 6.79 -17.58
C MET A 140 3.65 6.02 -18.82
N ARG A 141 4.24 4.85 -19.08
CA ARG A 141 3.85 3.97 -20.22
C ARG A 141 2.41 3.47 -20.11
N VAL A 142 1.92 3.22 -18.91
CA VAL A 142 0.54 2.73 -18.67
C VAL A 142 -0.49 3.86 -18.75
N GLY A 143 -0.04 5.13 -18.87
CA GLY A 143 -0.90 6.29 -19.10
C GLY A 143 -1.27 7.03 -17.83
N ALA A 144 -0.45 7.01 -16.79
CA ALA A 144 -0.60 7.92 -15.67
C ALA A 144 -0.31 9.36 -16.11
N GLU A 145 -1.06 10.34 -15.60
CA GLU A 145 -0.84 11.76 -15.90
C GLU A 145 0.48 12.29 -15.32
N GLY A 146 0.93 11.69 -14.25
CA GLY A 146 2.21 12.03 -13.65
C GLY A 146 2.51 11.23 -12.39
N ILE A 147 3.78 11.21 -12.05
CA ILE A 147 4.29 10.55 -10.87
C ILE A 147 5.33 11.42 -10.17
N LYS A 148 5.33 11.35 -8.85
CA LYS A 148 6.33 11.98 -8.00
C LYS A 148 6.82 10.95 -6.99
N ILE A 149 8.12 10.76 -6.92
CA ILE A 149 8.78 9.85 -5.97
C ILE A 149 9.78 10.66 -5.15
N GLN A 150 9.73 10.48 -3.83
CA GLN A 150 10.70 11.07 -2.92
C GLN A 150 11.33 9.95 -2.10
N ILE A 151 12.65 9.92 -2.08
CA ILE A 151 13.44 9.05 -1.22
C ILE A 151 14.14 9.89 -0.16
N SER A 152 14.14 9.40 1.07
CA SER A 152 14.72 10.10 2.22
C SER A 152 15.48 9.12 3.12
N GLY A 153 16.62 9.55 3.63
CA GLY A 153 17.49 8.77 4.49
C GLY A 153 18.94 8.81 4.04
N ARG A 154 19.74 7.82 4.41
CA ARG A 154 21.16 7.69 4.02
C ARG A 154 21.29 7.16 2.60
N VAL A 155 20.89 8.00 1.63
CA VAL A 155 20.82 7.61 0.22
C VAL A 155 22.22 7.28 -0.33
N GLY A 156 22.37 6.07 -0.91
CA GLY A 156 23.63 5.59 -1.43
C GLY A 156 24.68 5.24 -0.36
N GLY A 157 24.26 5.12 0.91
CA GLY A 157 25.19 4.80 2.02
C GLY A 157 25.89 6.02 2.62
N ALA A 158 25.54 7.24 2.22
CA ALA A 158 26.13 8.47 2.76
C ALA A 158 25.94 8.56 4.27
N GLU A 159 26.90 9.16 4.98
CA GLU A 159 26.79 9.38 6.44
C GLU A 159 25.66 10.33 6.80
N MET A 160 25.51 11.40 6.05
CA MET A 160 24.44 12.35 6.25
C MET A 160 23.18 11.96 5.48
N ALA A 161 22.04 11.97 6.16
CA ALA A 161 20.75 11.75 5.52
C ALA A 161 20.38 12.92 4.60
N ARG A 162 19.80 12.62 3.45
CA ARG A 162 19.26 13.60 2.52
C ARG A 162 17.97 13.12 1.89
N SER A 163 17.23 14.06 1.31
CA SER A 163 16.03 13.76 0.55
C SER A 163 16.23 14.12 -0.91
N GLU A 164 15.99 13.17 -1.80
CA GLU A 164 15.98 13.38 -3.25
C GLU A 164 14.58 13.17 -3.78
N MET A 165 14.17 13.99 -4.76
CA MET A 165 12.84 13.97 -5.35
C MET A 165 12.95 13.89 -6.87
N PHE A 166 12.17 12.97 -7.44
CA PHE A 166 12.02 12.77 -8.87
C PHE A 166 10.56 12.98 -9.24
N LYS A 167 10.29 13.73 -10.29
CA LYS A 167 8.94 14.04 -10.73
C LYS A 167 8.88 14.00 -12.25
N GLU A 168 7.80 13.42 -12.78
CA GLU A 168 7.48 13.44 -14.19
C GLU A 168 5.98 13.66 -14.36
N GLY A 169 5.58 14.48 -15.35
CA GLY A 169 4.18 14.80 -15.59
C GLY A 169 3.54 15.72 -14.54
N ARG A 170 2.23 15.62 -14.41
CA ARG A 170 1.42 16.47 -13.54
C ARG A 170 1.12 15.76 -12.21
N THR A 171 1.28 16.48 -11.09
CA THR A 171 0.90 16.00 -9.75
C THR A 171 0.20 17.15 -9.01
N PRO A 172 -1.06 17.47 -9.35
CA PRO A 172 -1.76 18.63 -8.80
C PRO A 172 -2.31 18.35 -7.40
N LEU A 173 -1.45 18.43 -6.37
CA LEU A 173 -1.80 18.10 -4.98
C LEU A 173 -2.86 19.04 -4.38
N HIS A 174 -2.96 20.28 -4.86
CA HIS A 174 -3.94 21.27 -4.40
C HIS A 174 -5.33 21.10 -5.01
N THR A 175 -5.46 20.33 -6.09
CA THR A 175 -6.75 20.07 -6.75
C THR A 175 -7.39 18.81 -6.14
N PHE A 176 -8.40 18.98 -5.30
CA PHE A 176 -9.03 17.86 -4.58
C PHE A 176 -9.82 16.90 -5.48
N ARG A 177 -10.35 17.39 -6.60
CA ARG A 177 -11.03 16.56 -7.60
C ARG A 177 -10.08 15.62 -8.38
N ALA A 178 -8.76 15.90 -8.38
CA ALA A 178 -7.78 15.04 -9.02
C ALA A 178 -7.59 13.76 -8.21
N ASP A 179 -7.68 12.61 -8.87
CA ASP A 179 -7.41 11.31 -8.22
C ASP A 179 -5.90 11.13 -8.06
N ILE A 180 -5.42 11.27 -6.83
CA ILE A 180 -4.02 11.10 -6.47
C ILE A 180 -3.92 9.98 -5.46
N ASP A 181 -3.23 8.93 -5.88
CA ASP A 181 -2.84 7.85 -4.99
C ASP A 181 -1.54 8.20 -4.25
N TYR A 182 -1.38 7.67 -3.05
CA TYR A 182 -0.21 7.93 -2.22
C TYR A 182 0.18 6.71 -1.42
N ALA A 183 1.47 6.43 -1.37
CA ALA A 183 1.99 5.39 -0.50
C ALA A 183 3.33 5.78 0.11
N LEU A 184 3.58 5.21 1.29
CA LEU A 184 4.84 5.25 2.00
C LEU A 184 5.33 3.82 2.17
N ALA A 185 6.54 3.54 1.67
CA ALA A 185 7.25 2.30 1.93
C ALA A 185 8.59 2.58 2.60
N VAL A 186 9.09 1.61 3.34
CA VAL A 186 10.40 1.68 3.99
C VAL A 186 11.26 0.54 3.48
N ALA A 187 12.41 0.87 2.93
CA ALA A 187 13.43 -0.10 2.55
C ALA A 187 14.47 -0.23 3.67
N SER A 188 14.62 -1.43 4.22
CA SER A 188 15.60 -1.74 5.26
C SER A 188 16.93 -2.10 4.62
N THR A 189 17.92 -1.22 4.74
CA THR A 189 19.26 -1.46 4.19
C THR A 189 20.28 -1.71 5.32
N LYS A 190 21.45 -2.26 4.98
CA LYS A 190 22.54 -2.47 5.96
C LYS A 190 23.00 -1.17 6.63
N VAL A 191 22.78 -0.03 5.99
CA VAL A 191 23.24 1.30 6.45
C VAL A 191 22.16 2.06 7.21
N GLY A 192 20.92 1.55 7.18
CA GLY A 192 19.75 2.17 7.81
C GLY A 192 18.49 2.06 6.96
N ALA A 193 17.41 2.63 7.45
CA ALA A 193 16.13 2.65 6.76
C ALA A 193 16.03 3.82 5.78
N LEU A 194 15.50 3.55 4.57
CA LEU A 194 15.19 4.56 3.55
C LEU A 194 13.68 4.66 3.41
N GLY A 195 13.14 5.86 3.63
CA GLY A 195 11.73 6.14 3.41
C GLY A 195 11.47 6.51 1.95
N ILE A 196 10.48 5.86 1.34
CA ILE A 196 10.08 6.05 -0.06
C ILE A 196 8.64 6.52 -0.06
N LYS A 197 8.39 7.71 -0.59
CA LYS A 197 7.05 8.27 -0.76
C LYS A 197 6.74 8.36 -2.24
N VAL A 198 5.58 7.84 -2.63
CA VAL A 198 5.10 7.84 -4.02
C VAL A 198 3.75 8.54 -4.09
N TRP A 199 3.61 9.44 -5.04
CA TRP A 199 2.37 10.13 -5.41
C TRP A 199 2.06 9.88 -6.88
#